data_0d4c79a7885169d36c25211af0750875
#
_entry.id   0d4c79a7885169d36c25211af0750875
#
_cell.length_a   1.000
_cell.length_b   1.000
_cell.length_c   1.000
_cell.angle_alpha   90.00
_cell.angle_beta   90.00
_cell.angle_gamma   90.00
#
_symmetry.space_group_name_H-M   'P 1'
#
loop_
_entity.id
_entity.type
_entity.pdbx_description
1 polymer ?
#
loop_
_entity_poly.entity_id
_entity_poly.type
_entity_poly.pdbx_seq_one_letter_code
_entity_poly.pdbx_strand_id
1 'polypeptide(L)'
;RMGVELQAGVKITEWLRWDLNGTFSRNRIKDYVGYVSNYEASTWNDLYTQTAVEKGNTTIAMSPSFIGNSVIEFNLKGFSAQFTSQYVSRQYLDNFENKEDSLDPYFVSHLNLAYTFKLPHVKAITVGCTVYNIFNEKYENNGYSQTCALVSADGSYKLSSDPRFYPMAGTNVLAHLTFSF
;
A
#
# COMPACT_ATOMS: atom_id res chain seq x y z
N ARG A 1 4.75 -14.90 -12.47
CA ARG A 1 5.33 -13.99 -11.47
C ARG A 1 6.82 -14.21 -11.37
N MET A 2 7.59 -13.14 -11.27
CA MET A 2 9.02 -13.16 -11.05
C MET A 2 9.42 -11.91 -10.26
N GLY A 3 10.51 -11.97 -9.51
CA GLY A 3 10.99 -10.82 -8.75
C GLY A 3 12.34 -11.08 -8.12
N VAL A 4 12.92 -10.01 -7.59
CA VAL A 4 14.15 -10.01 -6.82
C VAL A 4 13.89 -9.20 -5.55
N GLU A 5 14.27 -9.75 -4.43
CA GLU A 5 14.27 -9.07 -3.13
C GLU A 5 15.71 -8.84 -2.70
N LEU A 6 16.00 -7.60 -2.32
CA LEU A 6 17.30 -7.18 -1.81
C LEU A 6 17.11 -6.64 -0.40
N GLN A 7 17.98 -7.07 0.50
CA GLN A 7 18.02 -6.57 1.87
C GLN A 7 19.45 -6.24 2.25
N ALA A 8 19.63 -5.08 2.92
CA ALA A 8 20.90 -4.66 3.44
C ALA A 8 20.71 -4.01 4.81
N GLY A 9 21.64 -4.25 5.73
CA GLY A 9 21.66 -3.62 7.04
C GLY A 9 23.07 -3.21 7.42
N VAL A 10 23.23 -2.02 7.92
CA VAL A 10 24.52 -1.49 8.34
C VAL A 10 24.44 -0.92 9.76
N LYS A 11 25.33 -1.36 10.63
CA LYS A 11 25.57 -0.75 11.94
C LYS A 11 26.59 0.37 11.76
N ILE A 12 26.09 1.61 11.67
CA ILE A 12 26.91 2.80 11.41
C ILE A 12 27.76 3.13 12.65
N THR A 13 27.13 3.03 13.84
CA THR A 13 27.78 3.16 15.14
C THR A 13 27.17 2.15 16.11
N GLU A 14 27.63 2.08 17.39
CA GLU A 14 27.03 1.24 18.43
C GLU A 14 25.57 1.63 18.77
N TRP A 15 25.17 2.83 18.45
CA TRP A 15 23.86 3.41 18.77
C TRP A 15 23.02 3.74 17.53
N LEU A 16 23.56 3.57 16.30
CA LEU A 16 22.88 3.90 15.04
C LEU A 16 22.97 2.75 14.04
N ARG A 17 21.83 2.25 13.62
CA ARG A 17 21.65 1.22 12.60
C ARG A 17 20.74 1.70 11.48
N TRP A 18 21.01 1.26 10.28
CA TRP A 18 20.18 1.50 9.11
C TRP A 18 19.92 0.20 8.35
N ASP A 19 18.65 -0.14 8.17
CA ASP A 19 18.20 -1.29 7.41
C ASP A 19 17.38 -0.84 6.20
N LEU A 20 17.65 -1.47 5.08
CA LEU A 20 16.99 -1.23 3.80
C LEU A 20 16.50 -2.55 3.22
N ASN A 21 15.30 -2.57 2.65
CA ASN A 21 14.90 -3.63 1.75
C ASN A 21 14.16 -3.07 0.55
N GLY A 22 14.22 -3.81 -0.56
CA GLY A 22 13.54 -3.47 -1.79
C GLY A 22 13.14 -4.73 -2.53
N THR A 23 11.87 -4.82 -2.91
CA THR A 23 11.31 -5.90 -3.70
C THR A 23 10.94 -5.37 -5.08
N PHE A 24 11.61 -5.87 -6.11
CA PHE A 24 11.27 -5.63 -7.51
C PHE A 24 10.52 -6.84 -8.04
N SER A 25 9.33 -6.63 -8.57
CA SER A 25 8.50 -7.72 -9.05
C SER A 25 7.86 -7.43 -10.41
N ARG A 26 7.66 -8.49 -11.19
CA ARG A 26 6.88 -8.45 -12.41
C ARG A 26 5.81 -9.53 -12.35
N ASN A 27 4.57 -9.08 -12.19
CA ASN A 27 3.40 -9.93 -12.01
C ASN A 27 2.45 -9.72 -13.20
N ARG A 28 2.41 -10.66 -14.13
CA ARG A 28 1.64 -10.56 -15.39
C ARG A 28 0.73 -11.75 -15.57
N ILE A 29 -0.43 -11.50 -16.17
CA ILE A 29 -1.32 -12.51 -16.74
C ILE A 29 -1.09 -12.45 -18.25
N LYS A 30 -0.89 -13.62 -18.88
CA LYS A 30 -0.83 -13.73 -20.34
C LYS A 30 -2.24 -13.95 -20.89
N ASP A 31 -2.50 -13.35 -22.04
CA ASP A 31 -3.73 -13.55 -22.81
C ASP A 31 -4.99 -13.43 -21.94
N TYR A 32 -5.03 -12.38 -21.10
CA TYR A 32 -6.14 -12.13 -20.19
C TYR A 32 -7.43 -11.82 -20.96
N VAL A 33 -8.46 -12.58 -20.67
CA VAL A 33 -9.82 -12.32 -21.11
C VAL A 33 -10.70 -12.10 -19.87
N GLY A 34 -11.22 -10.90 -19.71
CA GLY A 34 -12.15 -10.55 -18.63
C GLY A 34 -13.58 -10.64 -19.11
N TYR A 35 -14.49 -11.12 -18.26
CA TYR A 35 -15.93 -11.12 -18.52
C TYR A 35 -16.58 -10.03 -17.69
N VAL A 36 -17.25 -9.10 -18.33
CA VAL A 36 -17.91 -7.96 -17.69
C VAL A 36 -19.41 -8.00 -17.91
N SER A 37 -20.18 -7.63 -16.89
CA SER A 37 -21.63 -7.52 -16.99
C SER A 37 -22.04 -6.40 -17.94
N ASN A 38 -23.08 -6.63 -18.71
CA ASN A 38 -23.62 -5.67 -19.68
C ASN A 38 -24.77 -4.88 -19.08
N TYR A 39 -24.73 -3.59 -19.26
CA TYR A 39 -25.81 -2.66 -18.89
C TYR A 39 -26.21 -1.85 -20.11
N GLU A 40 -27.48 -1.49 -20.21
CA GLU A 40 -27.95 -0.59 -21.23
C GLU A 40 -27.37 0.80 -21.05
N ALA A 41 -26.76 1.36 -22.10
CA ALA A 41 -26.01 2.62 -22.00
C ALA A 41 -26.89 3.82 -21.62
N SER A 42 -28.19 3.80 -21.96
CA SER A 42 -29.12 4.92 -21.71
C SER A 42 -29.78 4.87 -20.33
N THR A 43 -30.03 3.68 -19.78
CA THR A 43 -30.84 3.48 -18.57
C THR A 43 -30.10 2.82 -17.42
N TRP A 44 -28.93 2.24 -17.69
CA TRP A 44 -28.15 1.40 -16.76
C TRP A 44 -28.90 0.14 -16.29
N ASN A 45 -29.92 -0.29 -17.04
CA ASN A 45 -30.59 -1.55 -16.75
C ASN A 45 -29.66 -2.73 -17.04
N ASP A 46 -29.66 -3.72 -16.14
CA ASP A 46 -28.89 -4.95 -16.32
C ASP A 46 -29.49 -5.75 -17.49
N LEU A 47 -28.67 -6.10 -18.46
CA LEU A 47 -29.06 -6.92 -19.61
C LEU A 47 -28.94 -8.42 -19.34
N TYR A 48 -28.48 -8.83 -18.14
CA TYR A 48 -28.27 -10.22 -17.73
C TYR A 48 -27.37 -11.02 -18.68
N THR A 49 -26.49 -10.33 -19.36
CA THR A 49 -25.50 -10.88 -20.29
C THR A 49 -24.10 -10.41 -19.94
N GLN A 50 -23.08 -11.01 -20.52
CA GLN A 50 -21.70 -10.60 -20.32
C GLN A 50 -20.98 -10.41 -21.66
N THR A 51 -20.02 -9.49 -21.67
CA THR A 51 -19.10 -9.28 -22.78
C THR A 51 -17.71 -9.80 -22.40
N ALA A 52 -17.12 -10.62 -23.26
CA ALA A 52 -15.73 -11.02 -23.15
C ALA A 52 -14.84 -9.89 -23.69
N VAL A 53 -13.91 -9.44 -22.87
CA VAL A 53 -12.96 -8.36 -23.20
C VAL A 53 -11.55 -8.92 -23.23
N GLU A 54 -10.96 -8.98 -24.41
CA GLU A 54 -9.58 -9.42 -24.60
C GLU A 54 -8.62 -8.26 -24.34
N LYS A 55 -7.71 -8.43 -23.39
CA LYS A 55 -6.70 -7.43 -22.99
C LYS A 55 -5.26 -7.84 -23.32
N GLY A 56 -5.03 -9.11 -23.68
CA GLY A 56 -3.69 -9.63 -23.88
C GLY A 56 -2.91 -9.71 -22.56
N ASN A 57 -1.66 -9.23 -22.56
CA ASN A 57 -0.81 -9.33 -21.36
C ASN A 57 -1.03 -8.16 -20.40
N THR A 58 -1.57 -8.43 -19.22
CA THR A 58 -1.89 -7.43 -18.18
C THR A 58 -1.13 -7.64 -16.89
N THR A 59 -1.07 -6.61 -16.06
CA THR A 59 -0.55 -6.69 -14.69
C THR A 59 -1.61 -7.31 -13.78
N ILE A 60 -1.18 -8.17 -12.86
CA ILE A 60 -2.08 -8.73 -11.83
C ILE A 60 -2.52 -7.61 -10.90
N ALA A 61 -3.81 -7.56 -10.60
CA ALA A 61 -4.37 -6.62 -9.63
C ALA A 61 -3.65 -6.67 -8.28
N MET A 62 -3.58 -5.56 -7.58
CA MET A 62 -2.97 -5.39 -6.25
C MET A 62 -1.54 -5.95 -6.16
N SER A 63 -0.78 -5.82 -7.25
CA SER A 63 0.58 -6.34 -7.36
C SER A 63 1.54 -5.24 -7.80
N PRO A 64 2.09 -4.45 -6.86
CA PRO A 64 3.03 -3.37 -7.19
C PRO A 64 4.31 -3.94 -7.79
N SER A 65 4.94 -3.19 -8.69
CA SER A 65 6.21 -3.58 -9.31
C SER A 65 7.42 -3.31 -8.41
N PHE A 66 7.26 -2.40 -7.44
CA PHE A 66 8.30 -2.08 -6.48
C PHE A 66 7.71 -1.75 -5.10
N ILE A 67 8.30 -2.33 -4.05
CA ILE A 67 8.10 -1.96 -2.66
C ILE A 67 9.48 -1.75 -2.04
N GLY A 68 9.70 -0.60 -1.40
CA GLY A 68 10.92 -0.27 -0.71
C GLY A 68 10.66 0.16 0.72
N ASN A 69 11.49 -0.30 1.66
CA ASN A 69 11.42 0.10 3.06
C ASN A 69 12.80 0.54 3.55
N SER A 70 12.81 1.55 4.43
CA SER A 70 13.99 2.05 5.12
C SER A 70 13.67 2.18 6.59
N VAL A 71 14.52 1.62 7.46
CA VAL A 71 14.40 1.70 8.92
C VAL A 71 15.71 2.23 9.48
N ILE A 72 15.65 3.38 10.14
CA ILE A 72 16.77 3.97 10.87
C ILE A 72 16.47 3.82 12.36
N GLU A 73 17.36 3.16 13.07
CA GLU A 73 17.25 2.93 14.51
C GLU A 73 18.38 3.64 15.26
N PHE A 74 17.99 4.41 16.26
CA PHE A 74 18.88 5.06 17.19
C PHE A 74 18.59 4.56 18.61
N ASN A 75 19.63 4.07 19.32
CA ASN A 75 19.52 3.56 20.67
C ASN A 75 20.68 4.07 21.53
N LEU A 76 20.42 4.94 22.50
CA LEU A 76 21.45 5.49 23.37
C LEU A 76 20.92 5.76 24.79
N LYS A 77 21.55 5.16 25.81
CA LYS A 77 21.32 5.45 27.24
C LYS A 77 19.83 5.45 27.66
N GLY A 78 19.06 4.46 27.17
CA GLY A 78 17.63 4.34 27.49
C GLY A 78 16.70 5.11 26.53
N PHE A 79 17.22 6.01 25.71
CA PHE A 79 16.49 6.62 24.62
C PHE A 79 16.55 5.74 23.37
N SER A 80 15.40 5.53 22.73
CA SER A 80 15.28 4.88 21.43
C SER A 80 14.45 5.73 20.48
N ALA A 81 14.89 5.78 19.24
CA ALA A 81 14.13 6.38 18.14
C ALA A 81 14.20 5.45 16.92
N GLN A 82 13.08 5.25 16.26
CA GLN A 82 13.01 4.49 15.02
C GLN A 82 12.24 5.32 13.97
N PHE A 83 12.90 5.60 12.88
CA PHE A 83 12.31 6.26 11.72
C PHE A 83 12.13 5.22 10.60
N THR A 84 10.88 4.96 10.24
CA THR A 84 10.51 4.00 9.20
C THR A 84 9.90 4.72 8.02
N SER A 85 10.37 4.41 6.82
CA SER A 85 9.80 4.92 5.57
C SER A 85 9.48 3.78 4.63
N GLN A 86 8.34 3.87 3.95
CA GLN A 86 7.89 2.90 2.95
C GLN A 86 7.48 3.61 1.67
N TYR A 87 7.94 3.09 0.55
CA TYR A 87 7.46 3.43 -0.78
C TYR A 87 6.77 2.23 -1.42
N VAL A 88 5.63 2.45 -2.03
CA VAL A 88 4.89 1.45 -2.80
C VAL A 88 4.57 2.05 -4.17
N SER A 89 4.92 1.33 -5.24
CA SER A 89 4.58 1.75 -6.60
C SER A 89 3.09 1.54 -6.90
N ARG A 90 2.63 2.11 -8.03
CA ARG A 90 1.25 1.99 -8.52
C ARG A 90 0.75 0.53 -8.47
N GLN A 91 -0.52 0.38 -8.09
CA GLN A 91 -1.24 -0.90 -8.08
C GLN A 91 -2.56 -0.74 -8.82
N TYR A 92 -2.87 -1.64 -9.74
CA TYR A 92 -4.18 -1.67 -10.40
C TYR A 92 -5.20 -2.37 -9.51
N LEU A 93 -6.43 -1.87 -9.50
CA LEU A 93 -7.53 -2.46 -8.71
C LEU A 93 -8.11 -3.71 -9.35
N ASP A 94 -7.97 -3.84 -10.68
CA ASP A 94 -8.40 -4.99 -11.46
C ASP A 94 -7.34 -5.41 -12.49
N ASN A 95 -7.63 -6.47 -13.25
CA ASN A 95 -6.72 -6.99 -14.26
C ASN A 95 -6.91 -6.35 -15.65
N PHE A 96 -7.75 -5.32 -15.80
CA PHE A 96 -7.89 -4.58 -17.04
C PHE A 96 -6.78 -3.54 -17.25
N GLU A 97 -5.98 -3.27 -16.22
CA GLU A 97 -4.80 -2.38 -16.26
C GLU A 97 -5.17 -0.94 -16.68
N ASN A 98 -6.34 -0.48 -16.21
CA ASN A 98 -6.77 0.89 -16.45
C ASN A 98 -6.13 1.82 -15.40
N LYS A 99 -5.54 2.93 -15.84
CA LYS A 99 -4.88 3.88 -14.93
C LYS A 99 -5.86 4.56 -13.97
N GLU A 100 -7.09 4.81 -14.40
CA GLU A 100 -8.13 5.40 -13.56
C GLU A 100 -8.57 4.44 -12.44
N ASP A 101 -8.42 3.13 -12.66
CA ASP A 101 -8.70 2.06 -11.71
C ASP A 101 -7.42 1.60 -11.01
N SER A 102 -6.64 2.54 -10.48
CA SER A 102 -5.37 2.23 -9.81
C SER A 102 -5.13 3.10 -8.60
N LEU A 103 -4.42 2.54 -7.62
CA LEU A 103 -3.85 3.28 -6.49
C LEU A 103 -2.58 3.98 -6.97
N ASP A 104 -2.46 5.27 -6.68
CA ASP A 104 -1.25 6.01 -6.98
C ASP A 104 -0.08 5.55 -6.11
N PRO A 105 1.17 5.69 -6.59
CA PRO A 105 2.34 5.43 -5.75
C PRO A 105 2.33 6.34 -4.53
N TYR A 106 2.77 5.81 -3.40
CA TYR A 106 2.88 6.60 -2.17
C TYR A 106 4.19 6.36 -1.43
N PHE A 107 4.57 7.35 -0.63
CA PHE A 107 5.71 7.32 0.27
C PHE A 107 5.26 7.79 1.66
N VAL A 108 5.25 6.90 2.64
CA VAL A 108 4.80 7.20 4.00
C VAL A 108 5.91 6.96 5.00
N SER A 109 6.00 7.82 6.03
CA SER A 109 7.01 7.71 7.07
C SER A 109 6.39 7.80 8.46
N HIS A 110 6.98 7.05 9.39
CA HIS A 110 6.57 6.98 10.79
C HIS A 110 7.78 7.22 11.70
N LEU A 111 7.54 7.82 12.85
CA LEU A 111 8.55 8.04 13.87
C LEU A 111 8.07 7.45 15.20
N ASN A 112 8.83 6.51 15.73
CA ASN A 112 8.66 5.99 17.07
C ASN A 112 9.76 6.54 17.98
N LEU A 113 9.38 7.06 19.15
CA LEU A 113 10.28 7.55 20.17
C LEU A 113 9.94 6.90 21.50
N ALA A 114 10.94 6.45 22.24
CA ALA A 114 10.71 5.94 23.58
C ALA A 114 11.91 6.25 24.51
N TYR A 115 11.61 6.36 25.79
CA TYR A 115 12.62 6.47 26.84
C TYR A 115 12.33 5.50 27.97
N THR A 116 13.33 4.73 28.35
CA THR A 116 13.26 3.71 29.41
C THR A 116 14.01 4.21 30.64
N PHE A 117 13.27 4.38 31.73
CA PHE A 117 13.80 4.71 33.06
C PHE A 117 14.06 3.43 33.84
N LYS A 118 15.23 3.30 34.46
CA LYS A 118 15.53 2.24 35.43
C LYS A 118 15.32 2.79 36.84
N LEU A 119 14.48 2.12 37.62
CA LEU A 119 14.10 2.54 38.97
C LEU A 119 14.40 1.47 40.01
N PRO A 120 14.71 1.84 41.27
CA PRO A 120 15.14 0.86 42.29
C PRO A 120 14.10 -0.23 42.66
N HIS A 121 12.80 0.07 42.52
CA HIS A 121 11.71 -0.82 42.95
C HIS A 121 10.89 -1.40 41.79
N VAL A 122 11.16 -0.98 40.55
CA VAL A 122 10.55 -1.45 39.32
C VAL A 122 11.66 -1.65 38.32
N LYS A 123 11.69 -2.79 37.59
CA LYS A 123 12.77 -3.08 36.65
C LYS A 123 12.95 -1.94 35.63
N ALA A 124 11.86 -1.50 35.07
CA ALA A 124 11.86 -0.38 34.13
C ALA A 124 10.47 0.22 33.92
N ILE A 125 10.44 1.51 33.58
CA ILE A 125 9.27 2.22 33.06
C ILE A 125 9.68 2.78 31.70
N THR A 126 8.94 2.42 30.64
CA THR A 126 9.14 2.97 29.31
C THR A 126 7.98 3.86 28.93
N VAL A 127 8.28 5.11 28.60
CA VAL A 127 7.32 6.08 28.02
C VAL A 127 7.64 6.22 26.56
N GLY A 128 6.66 6.08 25.69
CA GLY A 128 6.88 6.17 24.26
C GLY A 128 5.74 6.84 23.51
N CYS A 129 6.05 7.25 22.30
CA CYS A 129 5.15 7.93 21.39
C CYS A 129 5.47 7.51 19.96
N THR A 130 4.44 7.14 19.20
CA THR A 130 4.55 6.87 17.76
C THR A 130 3.77 7.92 16.99
N VAL A 131 4.44 8.61 16.09
CA VAL A 131 3.82 9.52 15.13
C VAL A 131 3.70 8.78 13.80
N TYR A 132 2.50 8.40 13.44
CA TYR A 132 2.21 7.79 12.15
C TYR A 132 2.05 8.87 11.08
N ASN A 133 2.52 8.57 9.86
CA ASN A 133 2.39 9.46 8.71
C ASN A 133 2.87 10.89 9.04
N ILE A 134 4.14 11.00 9.43
CA ILE A 134 4.72 12.25 9.97
C ILE A 134 4.68 13.42 8.96
N PHE A 135 4.68 13.13 7.66
CA PHE A 135 4.60 14.14 6.60
C PHE A 135 3.20 14.43 6.11
N ASN A 136 2.18 13.81 6.75
CA ASN A 136 0.76 13.96 6.39
C ASN A 136 0.47 13.65 4.91
N GLU A 137 1.11 12.61 4.39
CA GLU A 137 0.87 12.13 3.03
C GLU A 137 -0.59 11.70 2.89
N LYS A 138 -1.23 12.14 1.82
CA LYS A 138 -2.60 11.72 1.48
C LYS A 138 -2.52 10.61 0.46
N TYR A 139 -2.87 9.40 0.86
CA TYR A 139 -2.76 8.22 0.03
C TYR A 139 -3.84 7.20 0.33
N GLU A 140 -4.06 6.33 -0.63
CA GLU A 140 -4.89 5.14 -0.51
C GLU A 140 -3.99 3.91 -0.67
N ASN A 141 -4.16 2.92 0.21
CA ASN A 141 -3.44 1.65 0.13
C ASN A 141 -4.34 0.48 -0.27
N ASN A 142 -5.63 0.72 -0.43
CA ASN A 142 -6.62 -0.25 -0.83
C ASN A 142 -7.75 0.41 -1.60
N GLY A 143 -8.45 -0.40 -2.39
CA GLY A 143 -9.61 0.00 -3.17
C GLY A 143 -10.18 -1.18 -3.93
N TYR A 144 -11.27 -0.97 -4.63
CA TYR A 144 -11.81 -1.92 -5.61
C TYR A 144 -12.36 -1.15 -6.80
N SER A 145 -12.44 -1.81 -7.94
CA SER A 145 -13.11 -1.30 -9.13
C SER A 145 -14.04 -2.38 -9.69
N GLN A 146 -15.17 -1.96 -10.20
CA GLN A 146 -16.08 -2.80 -10.93
C GLN A 146 -16.16 -2.29 -12.36
N THR A 147 -15.64 -3.07 -13.31
CA THR A 147 -15.71 -2.76 -14.73
C THR A 147 -16.94 -3.43 -15.33
N CYS A 148 -17.70 -2.69 -16.14
CA CYS A 148 -18.88 -3.16 -16.88
C CYS A 148 -18.82 -2.70 -18.34
N ALA A 149 -19.67 -3.26 -19.18
CA ALA A 149 -19.89 -2.83 -20.55
C ALA A 149 -21.23 -2.09 -20.67
N LEU A 150 -21.20 -0.85 -21.11
CA LEU A 150 -22.38 -0.07 -21.47
C LEU A 150 -22.68 -0.32 -22.95
N VAL A 151 -23.77 -1.04 -23.20
CA VAL A 151 -24.20 -1.47 -24.54
C VAL A 151 -25.20 -0.47 -25.11
N SER A 152 -24.90 0.04 -26.28
CA SER A 152 -25.76 0.94 -27.05
C SER A 152 -26.80 0.17 -27.87
N ALA A 153 -27.84 0.86 -28.35
CA ALA A 153 -28.93 0.25 -29.15
C ALA A 153 -28.43 -0.35 -30.47
N ASP A 154 -27.30 0.10 -31.00
CA ASP A 154 -26.64 -0.43 -32.20
C ASP A 154 -25.78 -1.68 -31.94
N GLY A 155 -25.74 -2.17 -30.69
CA GLY A 155 -24.92 -3.31 -30.27
C GLY A 155 -23.44 -2.97 -29.98
N SER A 156 -23.01 -1.74 -30.18
CA SER A 156 -21.69 -1.31 -29.76
C SER A 156 -21.61 -1.22 -28.23
N TYR A 157 -20.41 -1.38 -27.66
CA TYR A 157 -20.24 -1.21 -26.21
C TYR A 157 -19.04 -0.33 -25.88
N LYS A 158 -19.12 0.32 -24.72
CA LYS A 158 -18.02 1.06 -24.10
C LYS A 158 -17.80 0.49 -22.69
N LEU A 159 -16.54 0.23 -22.35
CA LEU A 159 -16.20 -0.12 -20.97
C LEU A 159 -16.33 1.10 -20.06
N SER A 160 -16.93 0.88 -18.91
CA SER A 160 -17.06 1.84 -17.83
C SER A 160 -16.62 1.18 -16.54
N SER A 161 -15.95 1.93 -15.68
CA SER A 161 -15.53 1.45 -14.37
C SER A 161 -15.96 2.43 -13.27
N ASP A 162 -16.13 1.91 -12.06
CA ASP A 162 -16.46 2.68 -10.85
C ASP A 162 -15.44 2.36 -9.75
N PRO A 163 -14.26 3.01 -9.76
CA PRO A 163 -13.25 2.79 -8.73
C PRO A 163 -13.68 3.41 -7.40
N ARG A 164 -13.45 2.66 -6.32
CA ARG A 164 -13.66 3.09 -4.94
C ARG A 164 -12.36 2.94 -4.17
N PHE A 165 -11.97 4.00 -3.47
CA PHE A 165 -10.71 4.10 -2.77
C PHE A 165 -10.93 4.21 -1.28
N TYR A 166 -10.03 3.61 -0.49
CA TYR A 166 -10.02 3.70 0.97
C TYR A 166 -8.87 4.61 1.41
N PRO A 167 -9.16 5.87 1.79
CA PRO A 167 -8.13 6.81 2.22
C PRO A 167 -7.54 6.37 3.56
N MET A 168 -6.22 6.50 3.65
CA MET A 168 -5.49 6.26 4.89
C MET A 168 -5.51 7.50 5.79
N ALA A 169 -5.34 7.26 7.09
CA ALA A 169 -5.29 8.34 8.07
C ALA A 169 -4.11 9.28 7.80
N GLY A 170 -4.35 10.57 7.94
CA GLY A 170 -3.30 11.58 8.00
C GLY A 170 -2.42 11.40 9.23
N THR A 171 -1.62 12.42 9.58
CA THR A 171 -0.78 12.37 10.77
C THR A 171 -1.59 12.08 12.03
N ASN A 172 -1.21 11.04 12.76
CA ASN A 172 -1.81 10.71 14.04
C ASN A 172 -0.75 10.25 15.04
N VAL A 173 -1.06 10.32 16.33
CA VAL A 173 -0.11 10.07 17.40
C VAL A 173 -0.68 9.08 18.39
N LEU A 174 0.12 8.08 18.74
CA LEU A 174 -0.17 7.12 19.80
C LEU A 174 0.90 7.21 20.88
N ALA A 175 0.49 7.48 22.13
CA ALA A 175 1.38 7.40 23.29
C ALA A 175 1.19 6.06 24.00
N HIS A 176 2.27 5.53 24.59
CA HIS A 176 2.24 4.30 25.36
C HIS A 176 3.10 4.39 26.61
N LEU A 177 2.70 3.64 27.63
CA LEU A 177 3.42 3.52 28.89
C LEU A 177 3.53 2.02 29.25
N THR A 178 4.76 1.56 29.45
CA THR A 178 5.04 0.15 29.79
C THR A 178 5.73 0.07 31.16
N PHE A 179 5.22 -0.80 32.02
CA PHE A 179 5.83 -1.13 33.31
C PHE A 179 6.41 -2.55 33.25
N SER A 180 7.67 -2.71 33.66
CA SER A 180 8.35 -4.02 33.81
C SER A 180 8.67 -4.25 35.29
N PHE A 181 8.24 -5.40 35.83
CA PHE A 181 8.41 -5.79 37.21
C PHE A 181 9.44 -6.91 37.39
#